data_27ace401c4d32572019667566320b0af
#
_entry.id   27ace401c4d32572019667566320b0af
#
_cell.length_a   1.000
_cell.length_b   1.000
_cell.length_c   1.000
_cell.angle_alpha   90.00
_cell.angle_beta   90.00
_cell.angle_gamma   90.00
#
_symmetry.space_group_name_H-M   'P 1'
#
loop_
_entity.id
_entity.type
_entity.pdbx_description
1 polymer ?
#
loop_
_entity_poly.entity_id
_entity_poly.type
_entity_poly.pdbx_seq_one_letter_code
_entity_poly.pdbx_strand_id
1 'polypeptide(L)'
;MDEEMVRGRLSCPLISRSGPLRIVYTGMIYPGHRDPLPLLNALSQLRRRGELEDGMVTVDFYGDRVEVAMALAKKPEYAPFIRLMGHVTREKALEAQRNADILLLLESPAPEARGVLTGKLFEYLVSGRPILCIGSRPEYEIGQVLKETGTGIVIGPDQYGGLSDFIKSTLGGNGLFKIYSPKIERVLMYSRSSQAKEFYKKWL
;
A
#
# COMPACT_ATOMS: atom_id res chain seq x y z
N MET A 1 -2.80 18.24 9.68
CA MET A 1 -2.61 18.21 8.21
C MET A 1 -3.71 19.07 7.64
N ASP A 2 -3.35 19.99 6.77
CA ASP A 2 -4.25 20.95 6.15
C ASP A 2 -5.22 20.22 5.21
N GLU A 3 -6.53 20.49 5.35
CA GLU A 3 -7.58 19.86 4.58
C GLU A 3 -7.48 20.20 3.08
N GLU A 4 -7.14 21.44 2.76
CA GLU A 4 -6.97 21.90 1.39
C GLU A 4 -5.83 21.16 0.68
N MET A 5 -4.72 20.93 1.40
CA MET A 5 -3.59 20.14 0.89
C MET A 5 -4.00 18.68 0.60
N VAL A 6 -4.83 18.07 1.47
CA VAL A 6 -5.34 16.71 1.27
C VAL A 6 -6.23 16.67 0.03
N ARG A 7 -7.17 17.62 -0.10
CA ARG A 7 -8.04 17.74 -1.26
C ARG A 7 -7.24 17.86 -2.57
N GLY A 8 -6.23 18.72 -2.60
CA GLY A 8 -5.35 18.89 -3.75
C GLY A 8 -4.65 17.58 -4.16
N ARG A 9 -4.15 16.81 -3.18
CA ARG A 9 -3.49 15.52 -3.45
C ARG A 9 -4.44 14.46 -3.99
N LEU A 10 -5.61 14.33 -3.40
CA LEU A 10 -6.61 13.32 -3.79
C LEU A 10 -7.28 13.65 -5.14
N SER A 11 -7.32 14.92 -5.51
CA SER A 11 -7.83 15.37 -6.82
C SER A 11 -6.79 15.27 -7.93
N CYS A 12 -5.51 15.02 -7.59
CA CYS A 12 -4.46 14.89 -8.59
C CYS A 12 -4.65 13.56 -9.36
N PRO A 13 -4.74 13.60 -10.70
CA PRO A 13 -4.89 12.38 -11.47
C PRO A 13 -3.68 11.47 -11.29
N LEU A 14 -3.91 10.16 -11.35
CA LEU A 14 -2.83 9.18 -11.43
C LEU A 14 -2.14 9.37 -12.78
N ILE A 15 -0.91 9.85 -12.75
CA ILE A 15 -0.11 10.02 -13.96
C ILE A 15 0.58 8.69 -14.25
N SER A 16 0.35 8.15 -15.45
CA SER A 16 1.19 7.05 -15.94
C SER A 16 2.62 7.55 -16.07
N ARG A 17 3.53 6.98 -15.30
CA ARG A 17 4.94 7.34 -15.34
C ARG A 17 5.66 6.53 -16.42
N SER A 18 6.60 7.14 -17.10
CA SER A 18 7.60 6.42 -17.87
C SER A 18 8.59 5.80 -16.88
N GLY A 19 8.63 4.47 -16.80
CA GLY A 19 9.56 3.75 -15.92
C GLY A 19 8.91 2.57 -15.20
N PRO A 20 9.64 1.92 -14.28
CA PRO A 20 9.13 0.77 -13.54
C PRO A 20 7.93 1.14 -12.66
N LEU A 21 6.98 0.21 -12.54
CA LEU A 21 5.94 0.26 -11.53
C LEU A 21 6.58 0.25 -10.14
N ARG A 22 6.40 1.34 -9.41
CA ARG A 22 7.05 1.55 -8.13
C ARG A 22 6.07 1.29 -6.98
N ILE A 23 6.26 0.19 -6.27
CA ILE A 23 5.50 -0.18 -5.09
C ILE A 23 6.32 0.23 -3.85
N VAL A 24 5.75 1.03 -2.97
CA VAL A 24 6.47 1.59 -1.81
C VAL A 24 5.86 1.10 -0.51
N TYR A 25 6.71 0.60 0.38
CA TYR A 25 6.41 0.30 1.77
C TYR A 25 7.22 1.22 2.68
N THR A 26 6.58 1.85 3.66
CA THR A 26 7.27 2.66 4.67
C THR A 26 6.97 2.15 6.07
N GLY A 27 8.01 1.92 6.88
CA GLY A 27 7.91 1.51 8.28
C GLY A 27 8.53 0.16 8.58
N MET A 28 8.26 -0.37 9.77
CA MET A 28 8.82 -1.63 10.24
C MET A 28 8.02 -2.83 9.73
N ILE A 29 8.74 -3.89 9.37
CA ILE A 29 8.16 -5.20 9.06
C ILE A 29 8.32 -6.08 10.31
N TYR A 30 7.20 -6.57 10.83
CA TYR A 30 7.18 -7.48 11.97
C TYR A 30 7.11 -8.91 11.46
N PRO A 31 8.14 -9.75 11.71
CA PRO A 31 8.13 -11.16 11.29
C PRO A 31 6.86 -11.88 11.78
N GLY A 32 6.24 -12.69 10.90
CA GLY A 32 5.02 -13.45 11.21
C GLY A 32 3.72 -12.66 11.17
N HIS A 33 3.76 -11.33 11.13
CA HIS A 33 2.55 -10.50 11.12
C HIS A 33 2.39 -9.67 9.85
N ARG A 34 3.50 -9.26 9.23
CA ARG A 34 3.54 -8.43 8.04
C ARG A 34 4.47 -9.05 7.03
N ASP A 35 3.90 -9.76 6.06
CA ASP A 35 4.67 -10.59 5.14
C ASP A 35 4.54 -10.06 3.69
N PRO A 36 5.64 -9.60 3.08
CA PRO A 36 5.67 -9.19 1.68
C PRO A 36 5.73 -10.38 0.72
N LEU A 37 5.93 -11.60 1.21
CA LEU A 37 6.18 -12.79 0.41
C LEU A 37 5.07 -13.09 -0.62
N PRO A 38 3.76 -12.93 -0.32
CA PRO A 38 2.72 -13.16 -1.33
C PRO A 38 2.88 -12.29 -2.57
N LEU A 39 3.22 -11.00 -2.40
CA LEU A 39 3.49 -10.11 -3.54
C LEU A 39 4.74 -10.53 -4.31
N LEU A 40 5.83 -10.82 -3.60
CA LEU A 40 7.10 -11.23 -4.23
C LEU A 40 6.97 -12.57 -4.96
N ASN A 41 6.17 -13.50 -4.44
CA ASN A 41 5.85 -14.76 -5.12
C ASN A 41 5.10 -14.51 -6.42
N ALA A 42 4.12 -13.61 -6.43
CA ALA A 42 3.37 -13.26 -7.64
C ALA A 42 4.30 -12.63 -8.70
N LEU A 43 5.18 -11.71 -8.31
CA LEU A 43 6.18 -11.12 -9.20
C LEU A 43 7.16 -12.16 -9.75
N SER A 44 7.69 -13.03 -8.89
CA SER A 44 8.58 -14.12 -9.29
C SER A 44 7.91 -15.11 -10.25
N GLN A 45 6.62 -15.42 -10.03
CA GLN A 45 5.86 -16.28 -10.94
C GLN A 45 5.69 -15.64 -12.33
N LEU A 46 5.34 -14.35 -12.39
CA LEU A 46 5.22 -13.62 -13.64
C LEU A 46 6.55 -13.60 -14.41
N ARG A 47 7.65 -13.34 -13.70
CA ARG A 47 9.00 -13.38 -14.29
C ARG A 47 9.34 -14.76 -14.87
N ARG A 48 9.09 -15.83 -14.11
CA ARG A 48 9.35 -17.21 -14.57
C ARG A 48 8.51 -17.61 -15.81
N ARG A 49 7.32 -17.00 -15.98
CA ARG A 49 6.48 -17.21 -17.15
C ARG A 49 6.87 -16.32 -18.33
N GLY A 50 7.87 -15.46 -18.20
CA GLY A 50 8.23 -14.48 -19.23
C GLY A 50 7.20 -13.34 -19.38
N GLU A 51 6.30 -13.17 -18.42
CA GLU A 51 5.25 -12.15 -18.42
C GLU A 51 5.68 -10.85 -17.70
N LEU A 52 6.87 -10.85 -17.09
CA LEU A 52 7.47 -9.72 -16.40
C LEU A 52 8.99 -9.73 -16.58
N GLU A 53 9.54 -8.66 -17.13
CA GLU A 53 10.99 -8.47 -17.27
C GLU A 53 11.59 -7.80 -16.02
N ASP A 54 12.89 -8.00 -15.82
CA ASP A 54 13.63 -7.35 -14.74
C ASP A 54 13.59 -5.82 -14.91
N GLY A 55 13.36 -5.11 -13.83
CA GLY A 55 13.27 -3.65 -13.84
C GLY A 55 11.88 -3.08 -14.20
N MET A 56 10.89 -3.88 -14.59
CA MET A 56 9.52 -3.40 -14.83
C MET A 56 8.76 -3.08 -13.53
N VAL A 57 9.10 -3.76 -12.43
CA VAL A 57 8.48 -3.53 -11.12
C VAL A 57 9.56 -3.43 -10.05
N THR A 58 9.41 -2.49 -9.13
CA THR A 58 10.24 -2.39 -7.93
C THR A 58 9.40 -2.30 -6.68
N VAL A 59 9.87 -2.93 -5.60
CA VAL A 59 9.28 -2.87 -4.26
C VAL A 59 10.31 -2.21 -3.34
N ASP A 60 10.07 -0.95 -3.01
CA ASP A 60 10.97 -0.13 -2.21
C ASP A 60 10.59 -0.21 -0.73
N PHE A 61 11.49 -0.73 0.10
CA PHE A 61 11.30 -0.84 1.55
C PHE A 61 12.05 0.26 2.29
N TYR A 62 11.32 1.17 2.91
CA TYR A 62 11.82 2.24 3.76
C TYR A 62 11.58 1.90 5.23
N GLY A 63 12.61 1.87 6.05
CA GLY A 63 12.51 1.64 7.49
C GLY A 63 13.72 0.91 8.09
N ASP A 64 13.75 0.79 9.43
CA ASP A 64 14.87 0.18 10.16
C ASP A 64 14.75 -1.34 10.29
N ARG A 65 13.58 -1.83 10.59
CA ARG A 65 13.32 -3.27 10.82
C ARG A 65 12.76 -3.90 9.56
N VAL A 66 13.64 -4.15 8.60
CA VAL A 66 13.31 -4.75 7.31
C VAL A 66 14.05 -6.07 7.08
N GLU A 67 14.43 -6.76 8.17
CA GLU A 67 15.20 -8.02 8.12
C GLU A 67 14.52 -9.07 7.24
N VAL A 68 13.19 -9.12 7.25
CA VAL A 68 12.42 -10.01 6.35
C VAL A 68 12.71 -9.67 4.90
N ALA A 69 12.60 -8.38 4.53
CA ALA A 69 12.90 -7.93 3.17
C ALA A 69 14.38 -8.14 2.82
N MET A 70 15.29 -7.93 3.77
CA MET A 70 16.73 -8.20 3.58
C MET A 70 17.00 -9.68 3.34
N ALA A 71 16.35 -10.58 4.06
CA ALA A 71 16.49 -12.03 3.85
C ALA A 71 15.93 -12.45 2.48
N LEU A 72 14.80 -11.86 2.06
CA LEU A 72 14.20 -12.12 0.76
C LEU A 72 15.05 -11.55 -0.39
N ALA A 73 15.68 -10.39 -0.21
CA ALA A 73 16.55 -9.78 -1.21
C ALA A 73 17.82 -10.60 -1.52
N LYS A 74 18.19 -11.55 -0.64
CA LYS A 74 19.28 -12.50 -0.89
C LYS A 74 18.88 -13.68 -1.77
N LYS A 75 17.59 -13.88 -2.02
CA LYS A 75 17.07 -14.97 -2.84
C LYS A 75 17.00 -14.53 -4.30
N PRO A 76 17.63 -15.27 -5.23
CA PRO A 76 17.69 -14.86 -6.66
C PRO A 76 16.33 -14.63 -7.32
N GLU A 77 15.30 -15.34 -6.84
CA GLU A 77 13.94 -15.22 -7.36
C GLU A 77 13.23 -13.92 -6.96
N TYR A 78 13.68 -13.24 -5.87
CA TYR A 78 13.08 -12.00 -5.37
C TYR A 78 13.99 -10.78 -5.49
N ALA A 79 15.31 -10.99 -5.53
CA ALA A 79 16.31 -9.94 -5.61
C ALA A 79 16.03 -8.87 -6.68
N PRO A 80 15.59 -9.22 -7.91
CA PRO A 80 15.34 -8.23 -8.95
C PRO A 80 14.25 -7.21 -8.61
N PHE A 81 13.36 -7.53 -7.67
CA PHE A 81 12.23 -6.67 -7.32
C PHE A 81 12.47 -5.80 -6.10
N ILE A 82 13.38 -6.18 -5.20
CA ILE A 82 13.54 -5.58 -3.87
C ILE A 82 14.57 -4.47 -3.89
N ARG A 83 14.18 -3.28 -3.42
CA ARG A 83 15.10 -2.19 -3.09
C ARG A 83 15.00 -1.86 -1.60
N LEU A 84 16.13 -1.97 -0.90
CA LEU A 84 16.25 -1.65 0.52
C LEU A 84 16.72 -0.20 0.64
N MET A 85 15.83 0.68 1.03
CA MET A 85 16.08 2.13 1.09
C MET A 85 16.62 2.58 2.46
N GLY A 86 16.56 1.68 3.47
CA GLY A 86 17.01 1.96 4.82
C GLY A 86 16.14 2.97 5.58
N HIS A 87 16.67 3.43 6.70
CA HIS A 87 16.04 4.48 7.50
C HIS A 87 16.13 5.83 6.79
N VAL A 88 15.02 6.55 6.79
CA VAL A 88 14.93 7.90 6.23
C VAL A 88 14.15 8.81 7.18
N THR A 89 14.32 10.13 7.03
CA THR A 89 13.50 11.09 7.77
C THR A 89 12.02 10.95 7.40
N ARG A 90 11.15 11.43 8.28
CA ARG A 90 9.70 11.43 8.04
C ARG A 90 9.33 12.15 6.74
N GLU A 91 9.98 13.26 6.45
CA GLU A 91 9.76 14.06 5.22
C GLU A 91 10.06 13.24 3.97
N LYS A 92 11.21 12.54 3.95
CA LYS A 92 11.60 11.64 2.86
C LYS A 92 10.67 10.45 2.73
N ALA A 93 10.19 9.89 3.84
CA ALA A 93 9.21 8.81 3.80
C ALA A 93 7.88 9.28 3.17
N LEU A 94 7.38 10.46 3.57
CA LEU A 94 6.17 11.06 2.99
C LEU A 94 6.37 11.43 1.51
N GLU A 95 7.56 11.87 1.13
CA GLU A 95 7.90 12.11 -0.27
C GLU A 95 7.90 10.79 -1.08
N ALA A 96 8.51 9.74 -0.55
CA ALA A 96 8.51 8.42 -1.17
C ALA A 96 7.08 7.89 -1.36
N GLN A 97 6.20 8.07 -0.36
CA GLN A 97 4.78 7.71 -0.45
C GLN A 97 4.09 8.47 -1.60
N ARG A 98 4.28 9.80 -1.69
CA ARG A 98 3.69 10.61 -2.77
C ARG A 98 4.22 10.28 -4.16
N ASN A 99 5.44 9.78 -4.23
CA ASN A 99 6.11 9.39 -5.46
C ASN A 99 5.95 7.91 -5.82
N ALA A 100 5.17 7.14 -5.06
CA ALA A 100 4.83 5.77 -5.39
C ALA A 100 3.76 5.69 -6.49
N ASP A 101 3.72 4.58 -7.21
CA ASP A 101 2.56 4.23 -8.03
C ASP A 101 1.54 3.45 -7.19
N ILE A 102 2.03 2.63 -6.26
CA ILE A 102 1.22 1.88 -5.28
C ILE A 102 1.87 1.98 -3.91
N LEU A 103 1.07 2.21 -2.88
CA LEU A 103 1.49 2.07 -1.49
C LEU A 103 1.15 0.66 -1.00
N LEU A 104 2.18 -0.06 -0.57
CA LEU A 104 2.02 -1.40 0.00
C LEU A 104 1.71 -1.28 1.49
N LEU A 105 0.58 -1.83 1.90
CA LEU A 105 0.19 -1.97 3.29
C LEU A 105 0.22 -3.46 3.66
N LEU A 106 1.10 -3.84 4.56
CA LEU A 106 1.22 -5.22 5.04
C LEU A 106 0.53 -5.34 6.38
N GLU A 107 -0.42 -6.25 6.47
CA GLU A 107 -1.21 -6.49 7.68
C GLU A 107 -1.34 -8.00 7.96
N SER A 108 -1.90 -8.36 9.12
CA SER A 108 -2.10 -9.75 9.51
C SER A 108 -3.52 -10.21 9.15
N PRO A 109 -3.69 -11.45 8.68
CA PRO A 109 -5.01 -12.05 8.47
C PRO A 109 -5.60 -12.62 9.78
N ALA A 110 -4.85 -12.61 10.88
CA ALA A 110 -5.26 -13.17 12.15
C ALA A 110 -6.50 -12.48 12.71
N PRO A 111 -7.41 -13.19 13.38
CA PRO A 111 -8.61 -12.59 13.96
C PRO A 111 -8.32 -11.44 14.93
N GLU A 112 -7.18 -11.48 15.62
CA GLU A 112 -6.73 -10.46 16.58
C GLU A 112 -6.37 -9.15 15.90
N ALA A 113 -6.12 -9.17 14.58
CA ALA A 113 -5.89 -7.95 13.78
C ALA A 113 -7.18 -7.22 13.40
N ARG A 114 -8.36 -7.86 13.62
CA ARG A 114 -9.66 -7.23 13.41
C ARG A 114 -9.80 -6.00 14.32
N GLY A 115 -10.31 -4.90 13.79
CA GLY A 115 -10.49 -3.64 14.52
C GLY A 115 -9.22 -2.79 14.64
N VAL A 116 -8.06 -3.30 14.22
CA VAL A 116 -6.80 -2.56 14.30
C VAL A 116 -6.61 -1.69 13.06
N LEU A 117 -6.68 -0.36 13.24
CA LEU A 117 -6.32 0.62 12.22
C LEU A 117 -5.00 1.27 12.59
N THR A 118 -3.98 1.06 11.76
CA THR A 118 -2.64 1.57 12.05
C THR A 118 -2.47 3.02 11.59
N GLY A 119 -1.57 3.77 12.24
CA GLY A 119 -1.24 5.15 11.83
C GLY A 119 -0.78 5.24 10.37
N LYS A 120 -0.17 4.19 9.84
CA LYS A 120 0.25 4.09 8.45
C LYS A 120 -0.93 4.15 7.46
N LEU A 121 -2.04 3.49 7.77
CA LEU A 121 -3.23 3.58 6.95
C LEU A 121 -3.67 5.04 6.76
N PHE A 122 -3.73 5.80 7.84
CA PHE A 122 -4.15 7.21 7.77
C PHE A 122 -3.17 8.10 7.00
N GLU A 123 -1.87 7.82 7.07
CA GLU A 123 -0.87 8.50 6.23
C GLU A 123 -1.05 8.16 4.75
N TYR A 124 -1.34 6.90 4.44
CA TYR A 124 -1.55 6.43 3.08
C TYR A 124 -2.85 6.96 2.46
N LEU A 125 -3.94 7.02 3.23
CA LEU A 125 -5.23 7.57 2.78
C LEU A 125 -5.09 8.98 2.21
N VAL A 126 -4.21 9.80 2.79
CA VAL A 126 -4.03 11.21 2.40
C VAL A 126 -2.83 11.45 1.48
N SER A 127 -2.21 10.39 1.00
CA SER A 127 -1.03 10.48 0.13
C SER A 127 -1.37 10.86 -1.32
N GLY A 128 -2.59 10.56 -1.76
CA GLY A 128 -3.02 10.68 -3.15
C GLY A 128 -2.57 9.49 -4.02
N ARG A 129 -2.30 8.33 -3.41
CA ARG A 129 -1.84 7.13 -4.12
C ARG A 129 -2.67 5.89 -3.80
N PRO A 130 -2.83 4.97 -4.77
CA PRO A 130 -3.51 3.69 -4.55
C PRO A 130 -2.86 2.87 -3.45
N ILE A 131 -3.67 2.23 -2.62
CA ILE A 131 -3.22 1.36 -1.53
C ILE A 131 -3.51 -0.10 -1.89
N LEU A 132 -2.48 -0.92 -1.93
CA LEU A 132 -2.58 -2.37 -1.98
C LEU A 132 -2.31 -2.91 -0.57
N CYS A 133 -3.36 -3.36 0.11
CA CYS A 133 -3.22 -4.02 1.40
C CYS A 133 -3.12 -5.54 1.19
N ILE A 134 -2.06 -6.16 1.73
CA ILE A 134 -1.84 -7.60 1.68
C ILE A 134 -1.83 -8.16 3.09
N GLY A 135 -2.47 -9.31 3.26
CA GLY A 135 -2.51 -10.07 4.51
C GLY A 135 -3.77 -9.87 5.33
N SER A 136 -4.41 -8.70 5.28
CA SER A 136 -5.71 -8.50 5.93
C SER A 136 -6.83 -9.21 5.16
N ARG A 137 -8.06 -9.09 5.66
CA ARG A 137 -9.25 -9.59 4.98
C ARG A 137 -10.13 -8.43 4.51
N PRO A 138 -10.79 -8.54 3.33
CA PRO A 138 -11.66 -7.48 2.81
C PRO A 138 -12.82 -7.09 3.75
N GLU A 139 -13.28 -8.04 4.56
CA GLU A 139 -14.36 -7.86 5.54
C GLU A 139 -13.90 -7.21 6.86
N TYR A 140 -12.59 -7.05 7.09
CA TYR A 140 -12.06 -6.34 8.26
C TYR A 140 -12.16 -4.82 8.06
N GLU A 141 -12.06 -4.09 9.17
CA GLU A 141 -12.22 -2.62 9.19
C GLU A 141 -11.33 -1.92 8.16
N ILE A 142 -10.10 -2.41 7.97
CA ILE A 142 -9.18 -1.84 6.98
C ILE A 142 -9.72 -1.99 5.54
N GLY A 143 -10.33 -3.13 5.23
CA GLY A 143 -10.97 -3.37 3.93
C GLY A 143 -12.19 -2.48 3.73
N GLN A 144 -12.99 -2.28 4.78
CA GLN A 144 -14.13 -1.38 4.75
C GLN A 144 -13.68 0.06 4.53
N VAL A 145 -12.64 0.53 5.24
CA VAL A 145 -12.08 1.87 5.05
C VAL A 145 -11.59 2.09 3.62
N LEU A 146 -10.81 1.15 3.05
CA LEU A 146 -10.32 1.29 1.68
C LEU A 146 -11.46 1.31 0.66
N LYS A 147 -12.49 0.48 0.85
CA LYS A 147 -13.68 0.44 0.00
C LYS A 147 -14.51 1.72 0.11
N GLU A 148 -14.75 2.20 1.31
CA GLU A 148 -15.54 3.42 1.56
C GLU A 148 -14.86 4.66 1.01
N THR A 149 -13.55 4.76 1.20
CA THR A 149 -12.75 5.89 0.74
C THR A 149 -12.40 5.81 -0.75
N GLY A 150 -12.53 4.64 -1.37
CA GLY A 150 -12.14 4.41 -2.77
C GLY A 150 -10.63 4.57 -2.99
N THR A 151 -9.80 4.34 -1.97
CA THR A 151 -8.35 4.59 -2.03
C THR A 151 -7.52 3.35 -2.28
N GLY A 152 -8.11 2.15 -2.33
CA GLY A 152 -7.36 0.92 -2.54
C GLY A 152 -8.18 -0.34 -2.35
N ILE A 153 -7.46 -1.46 -2.30
CA ILE A 153 -8.03 -2.79 -2.10
C ILE A 153 -7.26 -3.59 -1.05
N VAL A 154 -7.94 -4.60 -0.49
CA VAL A 154 -7.32 -5.67 0.28
C VAL A 154 -7.29 -6.94 -0.57
N ILE A 155 -6.13 -7.60 -0.60
CA ILE A 155 -5.98 -8.96 -1.13
C ILE A 155 -5.61 -9.86 0.06
N GLY A 156 -6.57 -10.65 0.50
CA GLY A 156 -6.43 -11.57 1.61
C GLY A 156 -5.79 -12.90 1.20
N PRO A 157 -5.48 -13.78 2.19
CA PRO A 157 -4.82 -15.05 1.93
C PRO A 157 -5.52 -15.93 0.89
N ASP A 158 -6.83 -15.95 0.91
CA ASP A 158 -7.66 -16.76 -0.01
C ASP A 158 -7.66 -16.20 -1.44
N GLN A 159 -7.13 -15.00 -1.64
CA GLN A 159 -7.13 -14.25 -2.91
C GLN A 159 -5.72 -14.03 -3.49
N TYR A 160 -4.67 -14.58 -2.89
CA TYR A 160 -3.29 -14.38 -3.35
C TYR A 160 -3.05 -14.85 -4.79
N GLY A 161 -3.84 -15.81 -5.28
CA GLY A 161 -3.82 -16.22 -6.69
C GLY A 161 -4.11 -15.07 -7.66
N GLY A 162 -4.88 -14.07 -7.26
CA GLY A 162 -5.22 -12.90 -8.09
C GLY A 162 -4.16 -11.80 -8.13
N LEU A 163 -3.09 -11.88 -7.31
CA LEU A 163 -2.02 -10.87 -7.28
C LEU A 163 -1.31 -10.74 -8.63
N SER A 164 -1.06 -11.85 -9.33
CA SER A 164 -0.42 -11.83 -10.65
C SER A 164 -1.28 -11.08 -11.67
N ASP A 165 -2.59 -11.34 -11.69
CA ASP A 165 -3.52 -10.67 -12.61
C ASP A 165 -3.67 -9.18 -12.27
N PHE A 166 -3.67 -8.84 -10.97
CA PHE A 166 -3.65 -7.45 -10.53
C PHE A 166 -2.41 -6.70 -11.05
N ILE A 167 -1.21 -7.29 -10.89
CA ILE A 167 0.04 -6.68 -11.36
C ILE A 167 0.02 -6.53 -12.89
N LYS A 168 -0.39 -7.55 -13.63
CA LYS A 168 -0.50 -7.49 -15.10
C LYS A 168 -1.47 -6.40 -15.56
N SER A 169 -2.65 -6.33 -14.96
CA SER A 169 -3.63 -5.27 -15.25
C SER A 169 -3.07 -3.88 -14.95
N THR A 170 -2.26 -3.75 -13.91
CA THR A 170 -1.61 -2.49 -13.52
C THR A 170 -0.55 -2.08 -14.53
N LEU A 171 0.30 -2.99 -14.95
CA LEU A 171 1.32 -2.75 -15.97
C LEU A 171 0.68 -2.40 -17.33
N GLY A 172 -0.47 -2.98 -17.65
CA GLY A 172 -1.26 -2.65 -18.84
C GLY A 172 -2.01 -1.31 -18.77
N GLY A 173 -1.79 -0.52 -17.70
CA GLY A 173 -2.33 0.84 -17.55
C GLY A 173 -3.76 0.93 -16.97
N ASN A 174 -4.47 -0.18 -16.78
CA ASN A 174 -5.87 -0.18 -16.36
C ASN A 174 -6.08 -0.56 -14.89
N GLY A 175 -5.10 -1.19 -14.23
CA GLY A 175 -5.27 -1.77 -12.90
C GLY A 175 -5.49 -0.73 -11.82
N LEU A 176 -4.73 0.37 -11.83
CA LEU A 176 -4.80 1.39 -10.79
C LEU A 176 -6.13 2.15 -10.81
N PHE A 177 -6.64 2.48 -12.00
CA PHE A 177 -7.94 3.18 -12.13
C PHE A 177 -9.12 2.35 -11.62
N LYS A 178 -9.01 1.02 -11.61
CA LYS A 178 -10.06 0.13 -11.08
C LYS A 178 -10.12 0.15 -9.55
N ILE A 179 -8.99 0.41 -8.88
CA ILE A 179 -8.89 0.34 -7.42
C ILE A 179 -8.79 1.70 -6.75
N TYR A 180 -8.61 2.78 -7.53
CA TYR A 180 -8.41 4.12 -7.00
C TYR A 180 -9.36 5.12 -7.63
N SER A 181 -10.39 5.47 -6.87
CA SER A 181 -11.37 6.52 -7.16
C SER A 181 -11.70 7.22 -5.84
N PRO A 182 -10.80 8.09 -5.33
CA PRO A 182 -10.88 8.57 -3.95
C PRO A 182 -12.11 9.45 -3.74
N LYS A 183 -12.90 9.09 -2.73
CA LYS A 183 -14.02 9.86 -2.22
C LYS A 183 -13.51 10.82 -1.16
N ILE A 184 -13.14 12.02 -1.57
CA ILE A 184 -12.42 13.00 -0.75
C ILE A 184 -13.10 13.22 0.60
N GLU A 185 -14.42 13.42 0.61
CA GLU A 185 -15.17 13.66 1.85
C GLU A 185 -15.07 12.46 2.81
N ARG A 186 -15.06 11.23 2.28
CA ARG A 186 -14.88 10.03 3.10
C ARG A 186 -13.47 9.94 3.67
N VAL A 187 -12.45 10.28 2.89
CA VAL A 187 -11.05 10.32 3.37
C VAL A 187 -10.90 11.35 4.49
N LEU A 188 -11.51 12.53 4.35
CA LEU A 188 -11.44 13.60 5.34
C LEU A 188 -12.08 13.23 6.68
N MET A 189 -13.07 12.33 6.72
CA MET A 189 -13.63 11.81 7.97
C MET A 189 -12.59 11.07 8.84
N TYR A 190 -11.54 10.53 8.24
CA TYR A 190 -10.42 9.89 8.94
C TYR A 190 -9.31 10.87 9.33
N SER A 191 -9.48 12.18 9.11
CA SER A 191 -8.53 13.18 9.59
C SER A 191 -8.59 13.32 11.13
N ARG A 192 -7.45 13.64 11.75
CA ARG A 192 -7.40 13.85 13.21
C ARG A 192 -8.39 14.91 13.68
N SER A 193 -8.59 15.98 12.91
CA SER A 193 -9.55 17.05 13.21
C SER A 193 -10.99 16.55 13.18
N SER A 194 -11.37 15.75 12.21
CA SER A 194 -12.71 15.18 12.10
C SER A 194 -12.98 14.17 13.22
N GLN A 195 -12.03 13.29 13.51
CA GLN A 195 -12.15 12.33 14.61
C GLN A 195 -12.25 13.02 15.98
N ALA A 196 -11.48 14.08 16.21
CA ALA A 196 -11.60 14.87 17.43
C ALA A 196 -12.99 15.51 17.55
N LYS A 197 -13.53 16.12 16.48
CA LYS A 197 -14.87 16.71 16.48
C LYS A 197 -15.97 15.68 16.78
N GLU A 198 -15.87 14.47 16.21
CA GLU A 198 -16.82 13.40 16.52
C GLU A 198 -16.74 12.94 17.97
N PHE A 199 -15.52 12.83 18.50
CA PHE A 199 -15.30 12.48 19.90
C PHE A 199 -15.97 13.49 20.82
N TYR A 200 -15.75 14.81 20.61
CA TYR A 200 -16.38 15.86 21.40
C TYR A 200 -17.91 15.85 21.32
N LYS A 201 -18.48 15.55 20.14
CA LYS A 201 -19.95 15.46 19.98
C LYS A 201 -20.60 14.31 20.76
N LYS A 202 -19.86 13.24 21.05
CA LYS A 202 -20.38 12.09 21.79
C LYS A 202 -20.29 12.26 23.32
N TRP A 203 -19.53 13.25 23.79
CA TRP A 203 -19.28 13.48 25.22
C TRP A 203 -19.87 14.80 25.74
N LEU A 204 -20.54 15.55 24.88
CA LEU A 204 -21.39 16.70 25.20
C LEU A 204 -22.86 16.40 24.89
#